data_d7f8a47969861e67d29e9fe61a603be5
#
_entry.id   d7f8a47969861e67d29e9fe61a603be5
#
_cell.length_a   1.000
_cell.length_b   1.000
_cell.length_c   1.000
_cell.angle_alpha   90.00
_cell.angle_beta   90.00
_cell.angle_gamma   90.00
#
_symmetry.space_group_name_H-M   'P 1'
#
loop_
_entity.id
_entity.type
_entity.pdbx_description
1 polymer ?
#
loop_
_entity_poly.entity_id
_entity_poly.type
_entity_poly.pdbx_seq_one_letter_code
_entity_poly.pdbx_strand_id
1 'polypeptide(L)'
;QRWGRKWFTASQSSENVRLPIAVTHICCIVAYPVTMASLEALVRDWVDYLRVEKGASTHTVSNYHRDVARYAFDMKMRGKVNVDDISASDIEDYTMRLASGQVTGTPAAASSVARASAAIRGLHKYAMTEGAVGTDAAAQLHAPRQGRHLPKALSVDEVGRLLDAAHADDSPIGLRDAALLELLYATGARVSEAVSLSADDLDLSGDVPVVRLFGKGRKERIVPVGSFAVDALDAYRVRARPALAARGRGSTAFFLNSRG
;
A
#
# COMPACT_ATOMS: atom_id res chain seq x y z
N GLN A 1 38.67 33.90 -14.37
CA GLN A 1 40.08 33.67 -13.93
C GLN A 1 40.44 32.22 -14.21
N ARG A 2 41.48 32.04 -15.04
CA ARG A 2 42.01 30.79 -15.54
C ARG A 2 42.99 30.20 -14.53
N TRP A 3 42.97 28.83 -14.35
CA TRP A 3 44.10 28.00 -13.89
C TRP A 3 43.93 26.68 -14.60
N GLY A 4 44.77 26.13 -15.47
CA GLY A 4 46.25 26.03 -15.46
C GLY A 4 46.54 24.51 -15.36
N ARG A 5 46.61 23.78 -16.56
CA ARG A 5 47.02 22.36 -16.63
C ARG A 5 48.54 22.32 -16.62
N LYS A 6 49.13 21.49 -15.75
CA LYS A 6 50.55 21.09 -15.84
C LYS A 6 50.64 19.62 -16.21
N TRP A 7 51.28 19.38 -17.34
CA TRP A 7 51.74 18.08 -17.80
C TRP A 7 53.04 17.75 -17.07
N PHE A 8 53.18 16.53 -16.55
CA PHE A 8 54.45 15.96 -16.16
C PHE A 8 54.77 14.78 -17.07
N THR A 9 55.79 14.95 -17.87
CA THR A 9 56.49 13.90 -18.63
C THR A 9 57.52 13.24 -17.67
N ALA A 10 57.50 11.94 -17.54
CA ALA A 10 58.57 11.18 -16.94
C ALA A 10 59.02 10.07 -17.91
N SER A 11 60.32 10.01 -18.09
CA SER A 11 61.07 9.23 -19.03
C SER A 11 61.14 7.75 -18.69
N GLN A 12 61.33 6.97 -19.73
CA GLN A 12 61.64 5.54 -19.72
C GLN A 12 62.93 5.19 -18.98
N SER A 13 62.92 4.11 -18.21
CA SER A 13 64.03 3.19 -18.09
C SER A 13 63.52 1.76 -17.90
N SER A 14 64.06 0.92 -18.74
CA SER A 14 63.86 -0.51 -18.86
C SER A 14 64.46 -1.29 -17.69
N GLU A 15 63.72 -2.21 -17.11
CA GLU A 15 64.27 -3.46 -16.57
C GLU A 15 63.25 -4.59 -16.63
N ASN A 16 63.69 -5.67 -17.33
CA ASN A 16 62.96 -6.92 -17.48
C ASN A 16 62.94 -7.70 -16.17
N VAL A 17 61.77 -7.96 -15.62
CA VAL A 17 61.54 -9.07 -14.70
C VAL A 17 60.38 -9.89 -15.21
N ARG A 18 60.70 -11.04 -15.78
CA ARG A 18 59.75 -12.10 -16.12
C ARG A 18 59.29 -12.79 -14.84
N LEU A 19 58.04 -12.70 -14.49
CA LEU A 19 57.38 -13.65 -13.60
C LEU A 19 56.17 -14.24 -14.32
N PRO A 20 56.06 -15.56 -14.43
CA PRO A 20 54.92 -16.21 -14.95
C PRO A 20 53.96 -16.49 -13.79
N ILE A 21 52.95 -15.71 -13.63
CA ILE A 21 51.79 -16.12 -12.82
C ILE A 21 50.57 -16.08 -13.73
N ALA A 22 50.28 -17.26 -14.24
CA ALA A 22 48.96 -17.54 -14.79
C ALA A 22 47.96 -17.43 -13.65
N VAL A 23 47.36 -16.25 -13.49
CA VAL A 23 46.15 -16.11 -12.68
C VAL A 23 45.01 -16.61 -13.54
N THR A 24 44.81 -17.91 -13.47
CA THR A 24 43.55 -18.56 -13.92
C THR A 24 42.48 -18.02 -13.00
N HIS A 25 41.72 -17.03 -13.47
CA HIS A 25 40.46 -16.67 -12.84
C HIS A 25 39.53 -17.88 -12.99
N ILE A 26 39.56 -18.75 -11.99
CA ILE A 26 38.50 -19.71 -11.74
C ILE A 26 37.32 -18.85 -11.26
N CYS A 27 36.54 -18.42 -12.24
CA CYS A 27 35.19 -17.97 -12.00
C CYS A 27 34.43 -19.21 -11.51
N CYS A 28 34.52 -19.50 -10.20
CA CYS A 28 33.57 -20.40 -9.56
C CYS A 28 32.19 -19.75 -9.69
N ILE A 29 31.54 -19.99 -10.83
CA ILE A 29 30.10 -19.96 -10.92
C ILE A 29 29.68 -21.07 -9.96
N VAL A 30 29.44 -20.71 -8.70
CA VAL A 30 28.66 -21.55 -7.80
C VAL A 30 27.28 -21.57 -8.44
N ALA A 31 27.04 -22.58 -9.28
CA ALA A 31 25.70 -22.94 -9.68
C ALA A 31 25.02 -23.36 -8.38
N TYR A 32 24.37 -22.42 -7.70
CA TYR A 32 23.39 -22.77 -6.70
C TYR A 32 22.42 -23.70 -7.41
N PRO A 33 22.17 -24.90 -6.88
CA PRO A 33 21.11 -25.72 -7.44
C PRO A 33 19.87 -24.83 -7.42
N VAL A 34 19.24 -24.66 -8.55
CA VAL A 34 17.93 -24.03 -8.67
C VAL A 34 17.00 -24.94 -7.87
N THR A 35 16.96 -24.71 -6.56
CA THR A 35 15.98 -25.36 -5.70
C THR A 35 14.65 -24.85 -6.20
N MET A 36 13.86 -25.76 -6.78
CA MET A 36 12.52 -25.46 -7.25
C MET A 36 11.80 -24.67 -6.16
N ALA A 37 11.65 -23.36 -6.38
CA ALA A 37 11.07 -22.48 -5.37
C ALA A 37 9.59 -22.82 -5.23
N SER A 38 9.19 -23.30 -4.07
CA SER A 38 7.77 -23.50 -3.83
C SER A 38 7.03 -22.17 -3.97
N LEU A 39 5.86 -22.19 -4.59
CA LEU A 39 5.05 -21.00 -4.79
C LEU A 39 4.75 -20.27 -3.46
N GLU A 40 4.57 -21.02 -2.36
CA GLU A 40 4.35 -20.44 -1.02
C GLU A 40 5.59 -19.71 -0.48
N ALA A 41 6.79 -20.23 -0.72
CA ALA A 41 8.03 -19.54 -0.35
C ALA A 41 8.19 -18.25 -1.17
N LEU A 42 8.01 -18.35 -2.48
CA LEU A 42 8.07 -17.20 -3.38
C LEU A 42 7.07 -16.09 -3.01
N VAL A 43 5.86 -16.45 -2.57
CA VAL A 43 4.87 -15.48 -2.09
C VAL A 43 5.38 -14.74 -0.86
N ARG A 44 6.03 -15.41 0.11
CA ARG A 44 6.61 -14.76 1.29
C ARG A 44 7.71 -13.78 0.90
N ASP A 45 8.65 -14.24 0.08
CA ASP A 45 9.80 -13.45 -0.35
C ASP A 45 9.36 -12.21 -1.14
N TRP A 46 8.38 -12.37 -2.05
CA TRP A 46 7.82 -11.25 -2.79
C TRP A 46 7.08 -10.24 -1.91
N VAL A 47 6.36 -10.69 -0.89
CA VAL A 47 5.69 -9.80 0.07
C VAL A 47 6.71 -9.00 0.87
N ASP A 48 7.82 -9.61 1.27
CA ASP A 48 8.90 -8.91 1.96
C ASP A 48 9.64 -7.94 1.04
N TYR A 49 9.88 -8.29 -0.21
CA TYR A 49 10.37 -7.40 -1.25
C TYR A 49 9.48 -6.16 -1.43
N LEU A 50 8.15 -6.35 -1.50
CA LEU A 50 7.21 -5.23 -1.60
C LEU A 50 7.29 -4.30 -0.40
N ARG A 51 7.47 -4.87 0.80
CA ARG A 51 7.53 -4.12 2.06
C ARG A 51 8.84 -3.36 2.21
N VAL A 52 9.96 -4.03 2.01
CA VAL A 52 11.29 -3.53 2.33
C VAL A 52 11.88 -2.73 1.17
N GLU A 53 11.91 -3.30 -0.03
CA GLU A 53 12.58 -2.69 -1.17
C GLU A 53 11.69 -1.71 -1.93
N LYS A 54 10.41 -2.04 -2.10
CA LYS A 54 9.46 -1.17 -2.81
C LYS A 54 8.81 -0.12 -1.91
N GLY A 55 8.93 -0.25 -0.59
CA GLY A 55 8.30 0.69 0.34
C GLY A 55 6.78 0.77 0.16
N ALA A 56 6.14 -0.32 -0.27
CA ALA A 56 4.71 -0.33 -0.52
C ALA A 56 3.92 -0.14 0.79
N SER A 57 2.80 0.60 0.71
CA SER A 57 1.98 0.84 1.89
C SER A 57 1.46 -0.47 2.49
N THR A 58 1.25 -0.51 3.81
CA THR A 58 0.72 -1.68 4.53
C THR A 58 -0.57 -2.20 3.90
N HIS A 59 -1.48 -1.31 3.46
CA HIS A 59 -2.70 -1.71 2.77
C HIS A 59 -2.44 -2.36 1.41
N THR A 60 -1.49 -1.86 0.64
CA THR A 60 -1.09 -2.46 -0.65
C THR A 60 -0.52 -3.84 -0.43
N VAL A 61 0.42 -3.98 0.50
CA VAL A 61 1.05 -5.26 0.85
C VAL A 61 0.00 -6.26 1.32
N SER A 62 -0.88 -5.87 2.24
CA SER A 62 -1.95 -6.75 2.76
C SER A 62 -2.92 -7.22 1.68
N ASN A 63 -3.33 -6.32 0.78
CA ASN A 63 -4.24 -6.68 -0.32
C ASN A 63 -3.57 -7.62 -1.31
N TYR A 64 -2.33 -7.33 -1.72
CA TYR A 64 -1.58 -8.16 -2.63
C TYR A 64 -1.26 -9.53 -2.02
N HIS A 65 -0.82 -9.56 -0.75
CA HIS A 65 -0.61 -10.82 -0.04
C HIS A 65 -1.87 -11.70 -0.04
N ARG A 66 -3.04 -11.12 0.29
CA ARG A 66 -4.31 -11.86 0.28
C ARG A 66 -4.63 -12.43 -1.11
N ASP A 67 -4.41 -11.66 -2.16
CA ASP A 67 -4.70 -12.08 -3.53
C ASP A 67 -3.76 -13.20 -3.99
N VAL A 68 -2.43 -13.07 -3.76
CA VAL A 68 -1.46 -14.11 -4.16
C VAL A 68 -1.50 -15.34 -3.25
N ALA A 69 -1.82 -15.21 -1.97
CA ALA A 69 -2.01 -16.36 -1.08
C ALA A 69 -3.19 -17.22 -1.52
N ARG A 70 -4.29 -16.57 -1.93
CA ARG A 70 -5.46 -17.28 -2.50
C ARG A 70 -5.10 -17.98 -3.82
N TYR A 71 -4.35 -17.31 -4.67
CA TYR A 71 -3.84 -17.86 -5.92
C TYR A 71 -2.94 -19.09 -5.65
N ALA A 72 -1.97 -18.97 -4.77
CA ALA A 72 -1.06 -20.06 -4.41
C ALA A 72 -1.81 -21.27 -3.82
N PHE A 73 -2.82 -21.00 -3.00
CA PHE A 73 -3.68 -22.07 -2.45
C PHE A 73 -4.45 -22.80 -3.57
N ASP A 74 -5.06 -22.08 -4.53
CA ASP A 74 -5.78 -22.69 -5.65
C ASP A 74 -4.84 -23.51 -6.54
N MET A 75 -3.64 -23.00 -6.84
CA MET A 75 -2.63 -23.73 -7.60
C MET A 75 -2.20 -25.02 -6.88
N LYS A 76 -1.96 -24.94 -5.58
CA LYS A 76 -1.62 -26.11 -4.75
C LYS A 76 -2.72 -27.17 -4.78
N MET A 77 -4.00 -26.78 -4.67
CA MET A 77 -5.13 -27.72 -4.76
C MET A 77 -5.23 -28.41 -6.14
N ARG A 78 -4.62 -27.82 -7.16
CA ARG A 78 -4.50 -28.38 -8.52
C ARG A 78 -3.18 -29.13 -8.76
N GLY A 79 -2.41 -29.39 -7.69
CA GLY A 79 -1.14 -30.11 -7.75
C GLY A 79 0.06 -29.30 -8.24
N LYS A 80 -0.10 -27.96 -8.37
CA LYS A 80 0.94 -27.05 -8.82
C LYS A 80 1.62 -26.40 -7.61
N VAL A 81 2.71 -27.00 -7.15
CA VAL A 81 3.40 -26.61 -5.91
C VAL A 81 4.54 -25.63 -6.18
N ASN A 82 5.22 -25.79 -7.33
CA ASN A 82 6.32 -24.93 -7.71
C ASN A 82 5.88 -23.92 -8.76
N VAL A 83 6.56 -22.78 -8.79
CA VAL A 83 6.24 -21.72 -9.76
C VAL A 83 6.46 -22.16 -11.21
N ASP A 84 7.43 -23.07 -11.46
CA ASP A 84 7.71 -23.64 -12.77
C ASP A 84 6.60 -24.55 -13.32
N ASP A 85 5.76 -25.12 -12.43
CA ASP A 85 4.65 -25.98 -12.81
C ASP A 85 3.46 -25.19 -13.38
N ILE A 86 3.50 -23.86 -13.30
CA ILE A 86 2.37 -22.98 -13.62
C ILE A 86 2.53 -22.41 -15.02
N SER A 87 1.58 -22.71 -15.86
CA SER A 87 1.48 -22.17 -17.23
C SER A 87 0.63 -20.91 -17.30
N ALA A 88 0.73 -20.17 -18.41
CA ALA A 88 -0.14 -19.01 -18.66
C ALA A 88 -1.63 -19.39 -18.66
N SER A 89 -1.98 -20.56 -19.17
CA SER A 89 -3.37 -21.06 -19.19
C SER A 89 -3.90 -21.36 -17.77
N ASP A 90 -3.04 -21.80 -16.84
CA ASP A 90 -3.45 -21.98 -15.43
C ASP A 90 -3.81 -20.67 -14.76
N ILE A 91 -3.05 -19.61 -15.09
CA ILE A 91 -3.28 -18.25 -14.56
C ILE A 91 -4.57 -17.65 -15.14
N GLU A 92 -4.80 -17.81 -16.44
CA GLU A 92 -6.02 -17.36 -17.11
C GLU A 92 -7.25 -18.08 -16.55
N ASP A 93 -7.19 -19.41 -16.41
CA ASP A 93 -8.26 -20.20 -15.81
C ASP A 93 -8.56 -19.75 -14.37
N TYR A 94 -7.53 -19.53 -13.56
CA TYR A 94 -7.72 -18.98 -12.21
C TYR A 94 -8.47 -17.66 -12.21
N THR A 95 -8.11 -16.72 -13.09
CA THR A 95 -8.76 -15.41 -13.15
C THR A 95 -10.23 -15.50 -13.60
N MET A 96 -10.54 -16.41 -14.53
CA MET A 96 -11.92 -16.71 -14.94
C MET A 96 -12.73 -17.31 -13.80
N ARG A 97 -12.17 -18.27 -13.08
CA ARG A 97 -12.81 -18.91 -11.92
C ARG A 97 -12.99 -17.95 -10.75
N LEU A 98 -12.05 -17.03 -10.55
CA LEU A 98 -12.20 -15.94 -9.56
C LEU A 98 -13.37 -15.01 -9.95
N ALA A 99 -13.47 -14.64 -11.22
CA ALA A 99 -14.55 -13.79 -11.72
C ALA A 99 -15.93 -14.45 -11.60
N SER A 100 -16.03 -15.76 -11.88
CA SER A 100 -17.28 -16.53 -11.79
C SER A 100 -17.68 -16.93 -10.36
N GLY A 101 -16.81 -16.74 -9.37
CA GLY A 101 -17.08 -17.12 -7.98
C GLY A 101 -16.68 -18.55 -7.60
N GLN A 102 -16.11 -19.32 -8.51
CA GLN A 102 -15.69 -20.70 -8.23
C GLN A 102 -14.55 -20.81 -7.22
N VAL A 103 -13.75 -19.74 -7.08
CA VAL A 103 -12.64 -19.68 -6.11
C VAL A 103 -13.10 -19.20 -4.72
N THR A 104 -14.09 -18.31 -4.67
CA THR A 104 -14.49 -17.58 -3.45
C THR A 104 -15.91 -17.89 -2.98
N GLY A 105 -16.65 -18.73 -3.70
CA GLY A 105 -18.08 -19.00 -3.45
C GLY A 105 -19.00 -17.88 -3.95
N THR A 106 -18.49 -16.71 -4.31
CA THR A 106 -19.25 -15.57 -4.86
C THR A 106 -18.45 -14.91 -5.98
N PRO A 107 -19.11 -14.43 -7.05
CA PRO A 107 -18.45 -13.72 -8.14
C PRO A 107 -17.66 -12.51 -7.64
N ALA A 108 -16.40 -12.39 -8.05
CA ALA A 108 -15.57 -11.26 -7.67
C ALA A 108 -15.87 -10.05 -8.59
N ALA A 109 -15.91 -8.85 -7.99
CA ALA A 109 -15.99 -7.62 -8.76
C ALA A 109 -14.81 -7.46 -9.74
N ALA A 110 -15.04 -6.88 -10.92
CA ALA A 110 -14.02 -6.67 -11.95
C ALA A 110 -12.77 -5.95 -11.42
N SER A 111 -12.94 -4.99 -10.49
CA SER A 111 -11.83 -4.29 -9.81
C SER A 111 -11.00 -5.23 -8.93
N SER A 112 -11.62 -6.19 -8.27
CA SER A 112 -10.94 -7.20 -7.44
C SER A 112 -10.17 -8.19 -8.31
N VAL A 113 -10.75 -8.64 -9.43
CA VAL A 113 -10.06 -9.49 -10.41
C VAL A 113 -8.87 -8.76 -11.00
N ALA A 114 -9.02 -7.49 -11.40
CA ALA A 114 -7.94 -6.68 -11.95
C ALA A 114 -6.79 -6.47 -10.94
N ARG A 115 -7.11 -6.25 -9.65
CA ARG A 115 -6.10 -6.15 -8.59
C ARG A 115 -5.38 -7.48 -8.40
N ALA A 116 -6.10 -8.59 -8.33
CA ALA A 116 -5.51 -9.93 -8.23
C ALA A 116 -4.60 -10.23 -9.43
N SER A 117 -5.04 -9.92 -10.66
CA SER A 117 -4.20 -10.06 -11.86
C SER A 117 -2.93 -9.22 -11.80
N ALA A 118 -3.00 -8.01 -11.26
CA ALA A 118 -1.82 -7.16 -11.06
C ALA A 118 -0.85 -7.76 -10.03
N ALA A 119 -1.37 -8.32 -8.93
CA ALA A 119 -0.57 -8.98 -7.90
C ALA A 119 0.12 -10.25 -8.45
N ILE A 120 -0.60 -11.08 -9.21
CA ILE A 120 -0.05 -12.29 -9.85
C ILE A 120 1.03 -11.93 -10.85
N ARG A 121 0.82 -10.93 -11.72
CA ARG A 121 1.89 -10.45 -12.62
C ARG A 121 3.12 -9.96 -11.86
N GLY A 122 2.92 -9.24 -10.75
CA GLY A 122 4.01 -8.79 -9.90
C GLY A 122 4.82 -9.95 -9.31
N LEU A 123 4.14 -10.99 -8.85
CA LEU A 123 4.76 -12.20 -8.29
C LEU A 123 5.58 -12.97 -9.34
N HIS A 124 5.00 -13.24 -10.52
CA HIS A 124 5.69 -13.98 -11.58
C HIS A 124 6.86 -13.19 -12.18
N LYS A 125 6.69 -11.87 -12.31
CA LYS A 125 7.79 -11.00 -12.72
C LYS A 125 8.94 -11.00 -11.70
N TYR A 126 8.63 -11.00 -10.42
CA TYR A 126 9.62 -11.12 -9.35
C TYR A 126 10.33 -12.46 -9.44
N ALA A 127 9.60 -13.58 -9.60
CA ALA A 127 10.19 -14.90 -9.79
C ALA A 127 11.19 -14.96 -10.94
N MET A 128 10.85 -14.35 -12.08
CA MET A 128 11.76 -14.25 -13.22
C MET A 128 12.98 -13.37 -12.92
N THR A 129 12.80 -12.26 -12.23
CA THR A 129 13.90 -11.34 -11.88
C THR A 129 14.90 -11.97 -10.93
N GLU A 130 14.41 -12.74 -9.96
CA GLU A 130 15.24 -13.50 -9.00
C GLU A 130 15.83 -14.79 -9.58
N GLY A 131 15.54 -15.09 -10.85
CA GLY A 131 16.04 -16.30 -11.51
C GLY A 131 15.39 -17.60 -11.04
N ALA A 132 14.26 -17.52 -10.32
CA ALA A 132 13.51 -18.68 -9.89
C ALA A 132 12.81 -19.41 -11.05
N VAL A 133 12.53 -18.71 -12.13
CA VAL A 133 11.97 -19.24 -13.39
C VAL A 133 12.66 -18.59 -14.59
N GLY A 134 12.71 -19.33 -15.71
CA GLY A 134 13.30 -18.83 -16.95
C GLY A 134 12.35 -17.95 -17.79
N THR A 135 11.05 -18.02 -17.52
CA THR A 135 10.01 -17.28 -18.26
C THR A 135 8.93 -16.76 -17.34
N ASP A 136 8.34 -15.62 -17.70
CA ASP A 136 7.20 -15.04 -16.97
C ASP A 136 5.88 -15.58 -17.52
N ALA A 137 5.29 -16.57 -16.86
CA ALA A 137 4.01 -17.15 -17.26
C ALA A 137 2.84 -16.15 -17.22
N ALA A 138 2.97 -15.05 -16.46
CA ALA A 138 1.95 -14.02 -16.34
C ALA A 138 2.17 -12.82 -17.31
N ALA A 139 3.18 -12.85 -18.17
CA ALA A 139 3.54 -11.72 -19.03
C ALA A 139 2.37 -11.25 -19.92
N GLN A 140 1.56 -12.18 -20.42
CA GLN A 140 0.41 -11.91 -21.30
C GLN A 140 -0.93 -11.81 -20.55
N LEU A 141 -0.92 -11.90 -19.21
CA LEU A 141 -2.15 -11.82 -18.43
C LEU A 141 -2.80 -10.44 -18.57
N HIS A 142 -3.98 -10.39 -19.15
CA HIS A 142 -4.76 -9.16 -19.31
C HIS A 142 -5.77 -9.03 -18.18
N ALA A 143 -5.74 -7.88 -17.50
CA ALA A 143 -6.77 -7.57 -16.51
C ALA A 143 -8.10 -7.26 -17.24
N PRO A 144 -9.26 -7.63 -16.66
CA PRO A 144 -10.56 -7.24 -17.20
C PRO A 144 -10.65 -5.71 -17.35
N ARG A 145 -11.23 -5.26 -18.45
CA ARG A 145 -11.52 -3.83 -18.63
C ARG A 145 -12.51 -3.39 -17.55
N GLN A 146 -12.09 -2.44 -16.75
CA GLN A 146 -12.97 -1.81 -15.77
C GLN A 146 -13.79 -0.71 -16.47
N GLY A 147 -15.11 -0.76 -16.38
CA GLY A 147 -15.94 0.38 -16.74
C GLY A 147 -15.56 1.58 -15.87
N ARG A 148 -15.44 2.76 -16.45
CA ARG A 148 -15.28 4.01 -15.68
C ARG A 148 -16.59 4.31 -14.98
N HIS A 149 -16.75 3.84 -13.75
CA HIS A 149 -17.80 4.30 -12.86
C HIS A 149 -17.35 5.62 -12.24
N LEU A 150 -17.98 6.72 -12.62
CA LEU A 150 -17.88 7.96 -11.86
C LEU A 150 -18.62 7.75 -10.53
N PRO A 151 -17.99 8.08 -9.39
CA PRO A 151 -18.69 8.05 -8.11
C PRO A 151 -19.94 8.95 -8.19
N LYS A 152 -21.08 8.48 -7.67
CA LYS A 152 -22.22 9.34 -7.46
C LYS A 152 -21.87 10.29 -6.31
N ALA A 153 -21.68 11.57 -6.64
CA ALA A 153 -21.53 12.60 -5.64
C ALA A 153 -22.86 12.85 -4.94
N LEU A 154 -22.82 13.08 -3.62
CA LEU A 154 -23.98 13.58 -2.90
C LEU A 154 -24.22 15.03 -3.28
N SER A 155 -25.50 15.43 -3.36
CA SER A 155 -25.88 16.85 -3.49
C SER A 155 -25.62 17.60 -2.18
N VAL A 156 -25.58 18.93 -2.26
CA VAL A 156 -25.41 19.78 -1.07
C VAL A 156 -26.52 19.53 -0.04
N ASP A 157 -27.76 19.37 -0.52
CA ASP A 157 -28.92 19.10 0.35
C ASP A 157 -28.83 17.71 1.02
N GLU A 158 -28.27 16.70 0.33
CA GLU A 158 -28.05 15.37 0.92
C GLU A 158 -26.95 15.41 1.98
N VAL A 159 -25.89 16.18 1.73
CA VAL A 159 -24.83 16.40 2.74
C VAL A 159 -25.39 17.16 3.93
N GLY A 160 -26.17 18.23 3.72
CA GLY A 160 -26.82 18.96 4.82
C GLY A 160 -27.65 18.05 5.70
N ARG A 161 -28.55 17.25 5.11
CA ARG A 161 -29.36 16.26 5.87
C ARG A 161 -28.52 15.22 6.62
N LEU A 162 -27.38 14.81 6.06
CA LEU A 162 -26.46 13.89 6.73
C LEU A 162 -25.83 14.53 7.97
N LEU A 163 -25.37 15.77 7.86
CA LEU A 163 -24.78 16.53 8.96
C LEU A 163 -25.84 16.82 10.05
N ASP A 164 -27.03 17.27 9.67
CA ASP A 164 -28.15 17.52 10.60
C ASP A 164 -28.51 16.25 11.39
N ALA A 165 -28.56 15.10 10.71
CA ALA A 165 -28.84 13.82 11.37
C ALA A 165 -27.74 13.40 12.35
N ALA A 166 -26.47 13.71 12.05
CA ALA A 166 -25.36 13.45 12.96
C ALA A 166 -25.38 14.36 14.20
N HIS A 167 -25.83 15.61 14.06
CA HIS A 167 -25.99 16.56 15.15
C HIS A 167 -27.21 16.28 16.04
N ALA A 168 -28.13 15.43 15.63
CA ALA A 168 -29.32 15.08 16.41
C ALA A 168 -29.03 14.15 17.62
N ASP A 169 -27.85 13.53 17.68
CA ASP A 169 -27.43 12.62 18.76
C ASP A 169 -26.35 13.28 19.64
N ASP A 170 -26.73 13.68 20.85
CA ASP A 170 -25.86 14.25 21.87
C ASP A 170 -25.06 13.19 22.67
N SER A 171 -25.16 11.92 22.33
CA SER A 171 -24.34 10.88 22.95
C SER A 171 -22.85 11.09 22.64
N PRO A 172 -21.91 10.54 23.46
CA PRO A 172 -20.48 10.64 23.16
C PRO A 172 -20.09 10.09 21.78
N ILE A 173 -20.85 9.13 21.25
CA ILE A 173 -20.64 8.57 19.91
C ILE A 173 -21.21 9.54 18.86
N GLY A 174 -22.41 10.08 19.08
CA GLY A 174 -23.02 11.06 18.18
C GLY A 174 -22.17 12.32 18.03
N LEU A 175 -21.69 12.89 19.11
CA LEU A 175 -20.79 14.05 19.08
C LEU A 175 -19.47 13.75 18.34
N ARG A 176 -18.91 12.54 18.48
CA ARG A 176 -17.76 12.10 17.72
C ARG A 176 -18.07 12.03 16.21
N ASP A 177 -19.20 11.43 15.87
CA ASP A 177 -19.57 11.19 14.48
C ASP A 177 -19.91 12.52 13.78
N ALA A 178 -20.59 13.44 14.46
CA ALA A 178 -20.84 14.80 13.96
C ALA A 178 -19.51 15.54 13.72
N ALA A 179 -18.58 15.52 14.67
CA ALA A 179 -17.27 16.17 14.52
C ALA A 179 -16.44 15.56 13.37
N LEU A 180 -16.50 14.24 13.19
CA LEU A 180 -15.80 13.57 12.10
C LEU A 180 -16.40 13.93 10.73
N LEU A 181 -17.70 13.97 10.61
CA LEU A 181 -18.39 14.30 9.36
C LEU A 181 -18.19 15.78 8.98
N GLU A 182 -18.28 16.69 9.94
CA GLU A 182 -17.99 18.12 9.74
C GLU A 182 -16.55 18.33 9.29
N LEU A 183 -15.58 17.67 9.92
CA LEU A 183 -14.18 17.74 9.52
C LEU A 183 -13.97 17.23 8.10
N LEU A 184 -14.57 16.09 7.74
CA LEU A 184 -14.47 15.53 6.39
C LEU A 184 -15.04 16.47 5.35
N TYR A 185 -16.20 17.09 5.63
CA TYR A 185 -16.85 18.02 4.73
C TYR A 185 -16.05 19.32 4.57
N ALA A 186 -15.60 19.89 5.67
CA ALA A 186 -14.85 21.16 5.67
C ALA A 186 -13.50 21.05 4.96
N THR A 187 -12.82 19.90 5.07
CA THR A 187 -11.41 19.77 4.64
C THR A 187 -11.19 18.91 3.39
N GLY A 188 -12.19 18.15 2.97
CA GLY A 188 -12.04 17.14 1.94
C GLY A 188 -11.01 16.06 2.29
N ALA A 189 -10.77 15.82 3.58
CA ALA A 189 -9.86 14.79 4.06
C ALA A 189 -10.37 13.40 3.67
N ARG A 190 -9.44 12.46 3.43
CA ARG A 190 -9.81 11.06 3.35
C ARG A 190 -10.18 10.54 4.73
N VAL A 191 -11.14 9.60 4.81
CA VAL A 191 -11.53 9.00 6.10
C VAL A 191 -10.32 8.50 6.89
N SER A 192 -9.38 7.83 6.22
CA SER A 192 -8.15 7.34 6.88
C SER A 192 -7.26 8.46 7.41
N GLU A 193 -7.20 9.62 6.76
CA GLU A 193 -6.46 10.79 7.24
C GLU A 193 -7.13 11.36 8.49
N ALA A 194 -8.45 11.55 8.46
CA ALA A 194 -9.21 12.08 9.58
C ALA A 194 -9.17 11.17 10.83
N VAL A 195 -9.39 9.86 10.68
CA VAL A 195 -9.38 8.94 11.83
C VAL A 195 -7.98 8.66 12.40
N SER A 196 -6.92 9.00 11.66
CA SER A 196 -5.54 8.87 12.14
C SER A 196 -4.98 10.13 12.81
N LEU A 197 -5.77 11.21 12.89
CA LEU A 197 -5.35 12.44 13.54
C LEU A 197 -5.01 12.23 15.01
N SER A 198 -3.94 12.86 15.46
CA SER A 198 -3.65 13.08 16.88
C SER A 198 -4.21 14.43 17.34
N ALA A 199 -4.26 14.64 18.63
CA ALA A 199 -4.68 15.94 19.17
C ALA A 199 -3.74 17.09 18.75
N ASP A 200 -2.46 16.78 18.54
CA ASP A 200 -1.43 17.74 18.13
C ASP A 200 -1.51 18.14 16.64
N ASP A 201 -2.35 17.46 15.87
CA ASP A 201 -2.54 17.76 14.45
C ASP A 201 -3.63 18.84 14.21
N LEU A 202 -4.32 19.28 15.27
CA LEU A 202 -5.36 20.30 15.23
C LEU A 202 -4.92 21.54 16.00
N ASP A 203 -4.86 22.66 15.30
CA ASP A 203 -4.76 23.99 15.94
C ASP A 203 -6.07 24.74 15.69
N LEU A 204 -6.94 24.70 16.70
CA LEU A 204 -8.26 25.33 16.65
C LEU A 204 -8.30 26.69 17.35
N SER A 205 -7.18 27.13 17.94
CA SER A 205 -7.11 28.31 18.80
C SER A 205 -6.60 29.57 18.11
N GLY A 206 -6.03 29.44 16.91
CA GLY A 206 -5.50 30.59 16.15
C GLY A 206 -6.57 31.41 15.41
N ASP A 207 -6.18 32.56 14.87
CA ASP A 207 -7.05 33.40 14.01
C ASP A 207 -7.61 32.63 12.82
N VAL A 208 -6.87 31.66 12.33
CA VAL A 208 -7.28 30.71 11.28
C VAL A 208 -7.10 29.30 11.81
N PRO A 209 -8.18 28.65 12.27
CA PRO A 209 -8.12 27.25 12.69
C PRO A 209 -7.65 26.33 11.55
N VAL A 210 -6.73 25.41 11.85
CA VAL A 210 -6.14 24.52 10.84
C VAL A 210 -6.02 23.09 11.33
N VAL A 211 -6.00 22.15 10.39
CA VAL A 211 -5.68 20.75 10.62
C VAL A 211 -4.51 20.32 9.73
N ARG A 212 -3.59 19.57 10.29
CA ARG A 212 -2.48 18.93 9.58
C ARG A 212 -2.86 17.51 9.18
N LEU A 213 -2.92 17.26 7.89
CA LEU A 213 -3.33 15.98 7.32
C LEU A 213 -2.14 15.27 6.65
N PHE A 214 -2.04 13.96 6.85
CA PHE A 214 -1.00 13.12 6.27
C PHE A 214 -1.58 12.20 5.18
N GLY A 215 -1.26 12.51 3.93
CA GLY A 215 -1.72 11.76 2.76
C GLY A 215 -0.85 10.55 2.41
N LYS A 216 -1.13 9.96 1.25
CA LYS A 216 -0.35 8.83 0.72
C LYS A 216 1.14 9.19 0.59
N GLY A 217 2.02 8.32 1.11
CA GLY A 217 3.47 8.55 1.11
C GLY A 217 3.91 9.57 2.16
N ARG A 218 3.13 9.76 3.24
CA ARG A 218 3.39 10.72 4.32
C ARG A 218 3.50 12.18 3.85
N LYS A 219 2.85 12.51 2.72
CA LYS A 219 2.79 13.89 2.25
C LYS A 219 1.87 14.68 3.19
N GLU A 220 2.45 15.69 3.81
CA GLU A 220 1.76 16.58 4.74
C GLU A 220 1.07 17.71 3.99
N ARG A 221 -0.11 18.12 4.47
CA ARG A 221 -0.78 19.34 4.08
C ARG A 221 -1.53 19.95 5.26
N ILE A 222 -1.51 21.27 5.34
CA ILE A 222 -2.27 22.05 6.31
C ILE A 222 -3.51 22.57 5.60
N VAL A 223 -4.67 22.40 6.22
CA VAL A 223 -5.96 22.78 5.65
C VAL A 223 -6.72 23.64 6.68
N PRO A 224 -7.25 24.81 6.29
CA PRO A 224 -8.09 25.61 7.18
C PRO A 224 -9.39 24.87 7.50
N VAL A 225 -9.91 25.08 8.72
CA VAL A 225 -11.13 24.47 9.24
C VAL A 225 -12.17 25.55 9.45
N GLY A 226 -13.34 25.38 8.83
CA GLY A 226 -14.45 26.34 8.97
C GLY A 226 -15.13 26.24 10.35
N SER A 227 -15.88 27.29 10.73
CA SER A 227 -16.48 27.45 12.06
C SER A 227 -17.38 26.28 12.48
N PHE A 228 -18.23 25.76 11.62
CA PHE A 228 -19.09 24.60 11.93
C PHE A 228 -18.28 23.37 12.35
N ALA A 229 -17.20 23.08 11.63
CA ALA A 229 -16.32 21.97 12.01
C ALA A 229 -15.54 22.27 13.28
N VAL A 230 -15.11 23.51 13.53
CA VAL A 230 -14.47 23.91 14.80
C VAL A 230 -15.41 23.66 15.98
N ASP A 231 -16.66 24.12 15.89
CA ASP A 231 -17.66 23.99 16.94
C ASP A 231 -17.93 22.51 17.25
N ALA A 232 -18.09 21.68 16.21
CA ALA A 232 -18.30 20.24 16.36
C ALA A 232 -17.09 19.52 16.96
N LEU A 233 -15.86 19.88 16.51
CA LEU A 233 -14.60 19.31 17.05
C LEU A 233 -14.42 19.70 18.54
N ASP A 234 -14.72 20.91 18.91
CA ASP A 234 -14.64 21.36 20.30
C ASP A 234 -15.72 20.71 21.18
N ALA A 235 -16.95 20.59 20.69
CA ALA A 235 -18.00 19.86 21.41
C ALA A 235 -17.58 18.41 21.66
N TYR A 236 -17.05 17.73 20.65
CA TYR A 236 -16.52 16.38 20.82
C TYR A 236 -15.36 16.33 21.83
N ARG A 237 -14.36 17.21 21.65
CA ARG A 237 -13.14 17.27 22.49
C ARG A 237 -13.46 17.44 23.97
N VAL A 238 -14.40 18.35 24.27
CA VAL A 238 -14.72 18.74 25.66
C VAL A 238 -15.77 17.81 26.29
N ARG A 239 -16.85 17.50 25.58
CA ARG A 239 -18.03 16.82 26.14
C ARG A 239 -17.99 15.30 25.99
N ALA A 240 -17.36 14.78 24.94
CA ALA A 240 -17.45 13.36 24.57
C ALA A 240 -16.13 12.59 24.72
N ARG A 241 -15.02 13.15 24.23
CA ARG A 241 -13.73 12.47 24.19
C ARG A 241 -13.23 12.02 25.58
N PRO A 242 -13.36 12.78 26.68
CA PRO A 242 -12.94 12.31 28.01
C PRO A 242 -13.70 11.05 28.43
N ALA A 243 -15.01 10.99 28.20
CA ALA A 243 -15.84 9.84 28.55
C ALA A 243 -15.49 8.58 27.71
N LEU A 244 -15.08 8.75 26.45
CA LEU A 244 -14.58 7.65 25.63
C LEU A 244 -13.17 7.23 26.06
N ALA A 245 -12.28 8.17 26.31
CA ALA A 245 -10.91 7.89 26.76
C ALA A 245 -10.85 7.10 28.07
N ALA A 246 -11.78 7.36 28.99
CA ALA A 246 -11.90 6.64 30.26
C ALA A 246 -12.20 5.14 30.09
N ARG A 247 -12.69 4.71 28.93
CA ARG A 247 -12.96 3.28 28.62
C ARG A 247 -11.75 2.56 28.05
N GLY A 248 -10.74 3.29 27.60
CA GLY A 248 -9.54 2.77 26.95
C GLY A 248 -8.32 2.73 27.85
N ARG A 249 -7.17 2.43 27.24
CA ARG A 249 -5.85 2.37 27.93
C ARG A 249 -5.00 3.61 27.68
N GLY A 250 -5.61 4.69 27.20
CA GLY A 250 -4.91 5.88 26.73
C GLY A 250 -4.58 5.80 25.23
N SER A 251 -4.90 6.88 24.53
CA SER A 251 -4.62 6.99 23.08
C SER A 251 -4.33 8.46 22.76
N THR A 252 -3.32 8.71 21.92
CA THR A 252 -3.02 10.01 21.35
C THR A 252 -3.96 10.37 20.20
N ALA A 253 -4.73 9.40 19.67
CA ALA A 253 -5.68 9.64 18.60
C ALA A 253 -6.73 10.69 19.03
N PHE A 254 -7.05 11.59 18.10
CA PHE A 254 -8.09 12.57 18.36
C PHE A 254 -9.46 11.90 18.40
N PHE A 255 -9.81 11.13 17.38
CA PHE A 255 -11.06 10.37 17.33
C PHE A 255 -10.91 9.00 17.96
N LEU A 256 -11.73 8.71 18.96
CA LEU A 256 -11.73 7.45 19.70
C LEU A 256 -12.92 6.58 19.30
N ASN A 257 -12.73 5.27 19.35
CA ASN A 257 -13.82 4.32 19.16
C ASN A 257 -14.66 4.18 20.46
N SER A 258 -15.72 3.35 20.43
CA SER A 258 -16.60 3.15 21.60
C SER A 258 -15.93 2.49 22.80
N ARG A 259 -14.71 1.97 22.64
CA ARG A 259 -13.91 1.32 23.69
C ARG A 259 -12.76 2.18 24.20
N GLY A 260 -12.56 3.38 23.63
CA GLY A 260 -11.50 4.33 23.97
C GLY A 260 -10.21 4.19 23.19
#